data_f4fcdab990866342cedc199acb450abb
#
_entry.id   f4fcdab990866342cedc199acb450abb
#
_cell.length_a   1.000
_cell.length_b   1.000
_cell.length_c   1.000
_cell.angle_alpha   90.00
_cell.angle_beta   90.00
_cell.angle_gamma   90.00
#
_symmetry.space_group_name_H-M   'P 1'
#
loop_
_entity.id
_entity.type
_entity.pdbx_description
1 polymer ?
#
loop_
_entity_poly.entity_id
_entity_poly.type
_entity_poly.pdbx_seq_one_letter_code
_entity_poly.pdbx_strand_id
1 'polypeptide(L)'
;MPSVPGDESSRPTEEILAAEQDERRRIALFLHDGPVQSLAGVALMLDAAVNFLQRGESEQAAEVLEKALGRTRTTIVELRNLSFNLEPVILRDHGLGMALQALGDDRAASNDIAMEVDAAAAETLSDRTQAALYAIVREALEGAIRRGPPTVFSVCVRPTEDEGGLEIEISDDAPVERRRRSLEVLRERARTLGAAMHVDRADVGTTMRLVLPTYPRGE
;
A
#
# COMPACT_ATOMS: atom_id res chain seq x y z
N MET A 1 37.44 2.93 43.18
CA MET A 1 37.09 2.19 41.95
C MET A 1 35.97 2.97 41.28
N PRO A 2 36.16 3.66 40.16
CA PRO A 2 35.08 4.32 39.45
C PRO A 2 34.31 3.27 38.64
N SER A 3 33.00 3.28 38.79
CA SER A 3 32.05 2.47 38.00
C SER A 3 32.11 2.89 36.54
N VAL A 4 32.29 1.92 35.66
CA VAL A 4 32.21 2.08 34.19
C VAL A 4 30.76 2.38 33.83
N PRO A 5 30.44 3.44 33.07
CA PRO A 5 29.09 3.63 32.56
C PRO A 5 28.85 2.58 31.48
N GLY A 6 27.91 1.66 31.72
CA GLY A 6 27.49 0.63 30.76
C GLY A 6 26.70 1.27 29.63
N ASP A 7 27.14 1.03 28.46
CA ASP A 7 26.61 0.82 27.13
C ASP A 7 25.08 1.03 26.94
N GLU A 8 24.65 2.31 27.06
CA GLU A 8 23.28 2.70 26.68
C GLU A 8 23.11 2.94 25.17
N SER A 9 24.18 2.99 24.37
CA SER A 9 24.11 3.24 22.93
C SER A 9 23.94 1.97 22.08
N SER A 10 24.07 0.78 22.65
CA SER A 10 23.95 -0.49 21.91
C SER A 10 22.49 -0.98 21.76
N ARG A 11 21.59 -0.62 22.68
CA ARG A 11 20.20 -1.08 22.71
C ARG A 11 19.36 -0.64 21.51
N PRO A 12 19.39 0.63 21.05
CA PRO A 12 18.62 1.04 19.88
C PRO A 12 19.04 0.34 18.59
N THR A 13 20.33 0.01 18.47
CA THR A 13 20.85 -0.68 17.28
C THR A 13 20.43 -2.16 17.25
N GLU A 14 20.40 -2.83 18.39
CA GLU A 14 19.94 -4.22 18.50
C GLU A 14 18.44 -4.35 18.25
N GLU A 15 17.63 -3.41 18.72
CA GLU A 15 16.18 -3.37 18.46
C GLU A 15 15.88 -3.13 16.97
N ILE A 16 16.63 -2.25 16.31
CA ILE A 16 16.49 -2.00 14.86
C ILE A 16 16.87 -3.25 14.07
N LEU A 17 17.99 -3.90 14.41
CA LEU A 17 18.44 -5.12 13.72
C LEU A 17 17.46 -6.29 13.94
N ALA A 18 16.88 -6.42 15.14
CA ALA A 18 15.86 -7.43 15.41
C ALA A 18 14.59 -7.17 14.58
N ALA A 19 14.11 -5.93 14.52
CA ALA A 19 12.95 -5.56 13.74
C ALA A 19 13.19 -5.81 12.23
N GLU A 20 14.38 -5.52 11.71
CA GLU A 20 14.74 -5.80 10.32
C GLU A 20 14.77 -7.31 10.03
N GLN A 21 15.30 -8.13 10.96
CA GLN A 21 15.31 -9.58 10.82
C GLN A 21 13.91 -10.18 10.84
N ASP A 22 13.04 -9.68 11.72
CA ASP A 22 11.64 -10.11 11.80
C ASP A 22 10.86 -9.75 10.53
N GLU A 23 11.09 -8.56 9.96
CA GLU A 23 10.48 -8.15 8.70
C GLU A 23 10.96 -9.02 7.53
N ARG A 24 12.27 -9.27 7.42
CA ARG A 24 12.83 -10.17 6.41
C ARG A 24 12.24 -11.58 6.52
N ARG A 25 12.07 -12.09 7.74
CA ARG A 25 11.46 -13.40 7.99
C ARG A 25 9.99 -13.43 7.59
N ARG A 26 9.25 -12.37 7.89
CA ARG A 26 7.83 -12.23 7.50
C ARG A 26 7.66 -12.22 5.99
N ILE A 27 8.53 -11.46 5.28
CA ILE A 27 8.55 -11.42 3.82
C ILE A 27 8.88 -12.80 3.24
N ALA A 28 9.90 -13.48 3.76
CA ALA A 28 10.30 -14.79 3.29
C ALA A 28 9.19 -15.84 3.46
N LEU A 29 8.49 -15.84 4.60
CA LEU A 29 7.34 -16.72 4.84
C LEU A 29 6.19 -16.40 3.90
N PHE A 30 5.85 -15.13 3.70
CA PHE A 30 4.80 -14.73 2.77
C PHE A 30 5.11 -15.17 1.34
N LEU A 31 6.34 -14.96 0.86
CA LEU A 31 6.77 -15.38 -0.47
C LEU A 31 6.70 -16.91 -0.64
N HIS A 32 7.13 -17.64 0.38
CA HIS A 32 7.15 -19.09 0.34
C HIS A 32 5.75 -19.71 0.37
N ASP A 33 4.89 -19.26 1.28
CA ASP A 33 3.58 -19.89 1.53
C ASP A 33 2.48 -19.41 0.55
N GLY A 34 2.68 -18.29 -0.13
CA GLY A 34 1.75 -17.73 -1.11
C GLY A 34 2.26 -17.90 -2.55
N PRO A 35 2.98 -16.90 -3.08
CA PRO A 35 3.33 -16.83 -4.51
C PRO A 35 4.15 -18.04 -5.02
N VAL A 36 5.12 -18.53 -4.24
CA VAL A 36 5.96 -19.65 -4.66
C VAL A 36 5.14 -20.94 -4.79
N GLN A 37 4.27 -21.24 -3.83
CA GLN A 37 3.38 -22.41 -3.91
C GLN A 37 2.35 -22.26 -5.03
N SER A 38 1.84 -21.03 -5.26
CA SER A 38 0.92 -20.74 -6.35
C SER A 38 1.58 -21.02 -7.71
N LEU A 39 2.82 -20.53 -7.93
CA LEU A 39 3.58 -20.78 -9.15
C LEU A 39 3.94 -22.24 -9.34
N ALA A 40 4.26 -22.97 -8.27
CA ALA A 40 4.47 -24.43 -8.34
C ALA A 40 3.18 -25.14 -8.80
N GLY A 41 2.02 -24.72 -8.32
CA GLY A 41 0.72 -25.23 -8.79
C GLY A 41 0.45 -24.91 -10.27
N VAL A 42 0.84 -23.70 -10.73
CA VAL A 42 0.76 -23.35 -12.17
C VAL A 42 1.65 -24.26 -13.01
N ALA A 43 2.89 -24.55 -12.59
CA ALA A 43 3.78 -25.47 -13.29
C ALA A 43 3.16 -26.86 -13.47
N LEU A 44 2.54 -27.41 -12.40
CA LEU A 44 1.84 -28.70 -12.50
C LEU A 44 0.62 -28.66 -13.44
N MET A 45 -0.10 -27.53 -13.50
CA MET A 45 -1.20 -27.35 -14.45
C MET A 45 -0.69 -27.32 -15.88
N LEU A 46 0.45 -26.66 -16.15
CA LEU A 46 1.07 -26.62 -17.47
C LEU A 46 1.54 -28.01 -17.90
N ASP A 47 2.13 -28.78 -17.01
CA ASP A 47 2.51 -30.18 -17.29
C ASP A 47 1.29 -31.05 -17.63
N ALA A 48 0.18 -30.87 -16.90
CA ALA A 48 -1.07 -31.58 -17.19
C ALA A 48 -1.63 -31.19 -18.56
N ALA A 49 -1.61 -29.90 -18.92
CA ALA A 49 -2.07 -29.41 -20.22
C ALA A 49 -1.24 -30.01 -21.38
N VAL A 50 0.09 -30.09 -21.22
CA VAL A 50 0.98 -30.74 -22.19
C VAL A 50 0.62 -32.23 -22.37
N ASN A 51 0.35 -32.94 -21.27
CA ASN A 51 -0.07 -34.35 -21.32
C ASN A 51 -1.42 -34.54 -22.04
N PHE A 52 -2.40 -33.65 -21.83
CA PHE A 52 -3.68 -33.68 -22.55
C PHE A 52 -3.49 -33.45 -24.05
N LEU A 53 -2.65 -32.46 -24.43
CA LEU A 53 -2.33 -32.21 -25.83
C LEU A 53 -1.67 -33.42 -26.52
N GLN A 54 -0.76 -34.11 -25.86
CA GLN A 54 -0.11 -35.33 -26.39
C GLN A 54 -1.11 -36.47 -26.62
N ARG A 55 -2.22 -36.50 -25.87
CA ARG A 55 -3.31 -37.48 -26.05
C ARG A 55 -4.36 -37.05 -27.06
N GLY A 56 -4.27 -35.84 -27.64
CA GLY A 56 -5.26 -35.27 -28.53
C GLY A 56 -6.48 -34.68 -27.80
N GLU A 57 -6.44 -34.54 -26.50
CA GLU A 57 -7.51 -34.05 -25.62
C GLU A 57 -7.46 -32.52 -25.50
N SER A 58 -7.69 -31.80 -26.61
CA SER A 58 -7.46 -30.35 -26.71
C SER A 58 -8.41 -29.54 -25.83
N GLU A 59 -9.64 -29.99 -25.60
CA GLU A 59 -10.62 -29.31 -24.77
C GLU A 59 -10.22 -29.30 -23.28
N GLN A 60 -9.77 -30.44 -22.78
CA GLN A 60 -9.25 -30.56 -21.41
C GLN A 60 -7.97 -29.73 -21.22
N ALA A 61 -7.09 -29.70 -22.24
CA ALA A 61 -5.91 -28.85 -22.22
C ALA A 61 -6.26 -27.37 -22.11
N ALA A 62 -7.24 -26.90 -22.90
CA ALA A 62 -7.72 -25.52 -22.86
C ALA A 62 -8.28 -25.13 -21.49
N GLU A 63 -9.10 -26.00 -20.88
CA GLU A 63 -9.65 -25.75 -19.53
C GLU A 63 -8.56 -25.60 -18.47
N VAL A 64 -7.54 -26.47 -18.52
CA VAL A 64 -6.41 -26.41 -17.56
C VAL A 64 -5.57 -25.15 -17.78
N LEU A 65 -5.34 -24.76 -19.03
CA LEU A 65 -4.61 -23.54 -19.37
C LEU A 65 -5.33 -22.26 -18.87
N GLU A 66 -6.66 -22.20 -19.02
CA GLU A 66 -7.45 -21.10 -18.47
C GLU A 66 -7.31 -20.99 -16.96
N LYS A 67 -7.38 -22.11 -16.24
CA LYS A 67 -7.16 -22.15 -14.79
C LYS A 67 -5.75 -21.70 -14.40
N ALA A 68 -4.73 -22.15 -15.14
CA ALA A 68 -3.33 -21.76 -14.92
C ALA A 68 -3.15 -20.25 -15.15
N LEU A 69 -3.76 -19.69 -16.21
CA LEU A 69 -3.72 -18.27 -16.52
C LEU A 69 -4.41 -17.43 -15.42
N GLY A 70 -5.59 -17.85 -14.97
CA GLY A 70 -6.30 -17.20 -13.86
C GLY A 70 -5.46 -17.17 -12.59
N ARG A 71 -4.85 -18.32 -12.22
CA ARG A 71 -3.99 -18.40 -11.04
C ARG A 71 -2.73 -17.55 -11.16
N THR A 72 -2.12 -17.49 -12.35
CA THR A 72 -0.96 -16.63 -12.63
C THR A 72 -1.31 -15.15 -12.42
N ARG A 73 -2.46 -14.70 -12.95
CA ARG A 73 -2.93 -13.32 -12.77
C ARG A 73 -3.13 -12.97 -11.29
N THR A 74 -3.75 -13.85 -10.51
CA THR A 74 -3.92 -13.68 -9.07
C THR A 74 -2.56 -13.55 -8.37
N THR A 75 -1.62 -14.43 -8.68
CA THR A 75 -0.27 -14.42 -8.07
C THR A 75 0.51 -13.14 -8.41
N ILE A 76 0.36 -12.62 -9.64
CA ILE A 76 0.95 -11.32 -10.03
C ILE A 76 0.39 -10.19 -9.16
N VAL A 77 -0.93 -10.17 -8.91
CA VAL A 77 -1.55 -9.17 -8.03
C VAL A 77 -1.04 -9.30 -6.59
N GLU A 78 -0.91 -10.52 -6.07
CA GLU A 78 -0.36 -10.77 -4.72
C GLU A 78 1.09 -10.28 -4.60
N LEU A 79 1.94 -10.57 -5.59
CA LEU A 79 3.34 -10.10 -5.64
C LEU A 79 3.44 -8.58 -5.76
N ARG A 80 2.59 -7.96 -6.59
CA ARG A 80 2.52 -6.49 -6.67
C ARG A 80 2.11 -5.89 -5.32
N ASN A 81 1.09 -6.44 -4.68
CA ASN A 81 0.66 -5.98 -3.36
C ASN A 81 1.75 -6.13 -2.30
N LEU A 82 2.59 -7.16 -2.37
CA LEU A 82 3.76 -7.29 -1.51
C LEU A 82 4.81 -6.20 -1.83
N SER A 83 5.12 -5.99 -3.09
CA SER A 83 6.06 -4.94 -3.53
C SER A 83 5.60 -3.53 -3.11
N PHE A 84 4.29 -3.28 -3.14
CA PHE A 84 3.71 -2.01 -2.64
C PHE A 84 3.65 -1.93 -1.10
N ASN A 85 3.72 -3.06 -0.38
CA ASN A 85 3.80 -3.08 1.09
C ASN A 85 5.24 -2.87 1.60
N LEU A 86 6.21 -3.24 0.80
CA LEU A 86 7.59 -2.81 0.90
C LEU A 86 7.62 -1.42 0.27
N GLU A 87 8.14 -0.43 0.94
CA GLU A 87 8.24 0.96 0.50
C GLU A 87 8.48 1.04 -1.03
N PRO A 88 7.56 1.66 -1.81
CA PRO A 88 7.70 1.64 -3.26
C PRO A 88 9.02 2.30 -3.66
N VAL A 89 9.79 1.68 -4.54
CA VAL A 89 11.04 2.26 -5.06
C VAL A 89 10.79 3.66 -5.61
N ILE A 90 9.65 3.89 -6.27
CA ILE A 90 9.22 5.21 -6.77
C ILE A 90 9.09 6.21 -5.63
N LEU A 91 8.57 5.82 -4.47
CA LEU A 91 8.43 6.72 -3.31
C LEU A 91 9.80 7.21 -2.81
N ARG A 92 10.75 6.29 -2.70
CA ARG A 92 12.11 6.60 -2.26
C ARG A 92 12.88 7.43 -3.27
N ASP A 93 12.73 7.13 -4.57
CA ASP A 93 13.55 7.75 -5.63
C ASP A 93 12.92 9.01 -6.20
N HIS A 94 11.58 9.19 -6.10
CA HIS A 94 10.83 10.28 -6.74
C HIS A 94 9.80 10.98 -5.82
N GLY A 95 9.71 10.58 -4.54
CA GLY A 95 8.82 11.19 -3.56
C GLY A 95 7.35 10.79 -3.66
N LEU A 96 6.54 11.35 -2.74
CA LEU A 96 5.15 10.95 -2.53
C LEU A 96 4.26 11.22 -3.75
N GLY A 97 4.42 12.38 -4.39
CA GLY A 97 3.58 12.77 -5.53
C GLY A 97 3.66 11.78 -6.68
N MET A 98 4.88 11.43 -7.11
CA MET A 98 5.11 10.46 -8.18
C MET A 98 4.66 9.04 -7.79
N ALA A 99 4.85 8.65 -6.54
CA ALA A 99 4.41 7.35 -6.07
C ALA A 99 2.87 7.22 -6.05
N LEU A 100 2.16 8.27 -5.68
CA LEU A 100 0.69 8.31 -5.72
C LEU A 100 0.17 8.34 -7.15
N GLN A 101 0.83 9.06 -8.06
CA GLN A 101 0.45 9.05 -9.48
C GLN A 101 0.61 7.65 -10.08
N ALA A 102 1.73 6.97 -9.83
CA ALA A 102 1.95 5.60 -10.28
C ALA A 102 0.93 4.61 -9.69
N LEU A 103 0.52 4.81 -8.43
CA LEU A 103 -0.56 4.03 -7.81
C LEU A 103 -1.89 4.25 -8.55
N GLY A 104 -2.19 5.50 -8.93
CA GLY A 104 -3.37 5.86 -9.70
C GLY A 104 -3.38 5.19 -11.07
N ASP A 105 -2.28 5.29 -11.82
CA ASP A 105 -2.14 4.70 -13.15
C ASP A 105 -2.34 3.17 -13.14
N ASP A 106 -1.80 2.46 -12.13
CA ASP A 106 -2.00 1.01 -11.97
C ASP A 106 -3.48 0.66 -11.69
N ARG A 107 -4.18 1.47 -10.90
CA ARG A 107 -5.59 1.24 -10.54
C ARG A 107 -6.57 1.73 -11.62
N ALA A 108 -6.25 2.82 -12.30
CA ALA A 108 -7.03 3.31 -13.44
C ALA A 108 -7.13 2.27 -14.56
N ALA A 109 -6.04 1.59 -14.87
CA ALA A 109 -6.03 0.53 -15.88
C ALA A 109 -7.00 -0.63 -15.60
N SER A 110 -7.38 -0.82 -14.33
CA SER A 110 -8.23 -1.94 -13.89
C SER A 110 -9.67 -1.52 -13.53
N ASN A 111 -9.91 -0.24 -13.19
CA ASN A 111 -11.18 0.21 -12.60
C ASN A 111 -11.74 1.50 -13.22
N ASP A 112 -11.11 2.09 -14.22
CA ASP A 112 -11.50 3.35 -14.88
C ASP A 112 -11.64 4.52 -13.89
N ILE A 113 -10.66 4.66 -12.96
CA ILE A 113 -10.63 5.69 -11.90
C ILE A 113 -9.74 6.84 -12.34
N ALA A 114 -10.26 8.08 -12.36
CA ALA A 114 -9.45 9.28 -12.49
C ALA A 114 -8.81 9.60 -11.14
N MET A 115 -7.46 9.59 -11.07
CA MET A 115 -6.74 9.97 -9.85
C MET A 115 -6.14 11.37 -10.00
N GLU A 116 -6.52 12.28 -9.09
CA GLU A 116 -6.02 13.64 -9.01
C GLU A 116 -5.05 13.76 -7.83
N VAL A 117 -3.81 14.16 -8.07
CA VAL A 117 -2.77 14.25 -7.04
C VAL A 117 -2.14 15.63 -7.04
N ASP A 118 -2.25 16.33 -5.92
CA ASP A 118 -1.49 17.54 -5.61
C ASP A 118 -0.75 17.32 -4.28
N ALA A 119 0.49 16.88 -4.36
CA ALA A 119 1.30 16.50 -3.20
C ALA A 119 2.64 17.24 -3.13
N ALA A 120 2.79 18.37 -3.81
CA ALA A 120 4.06 19.14 -3.84
C ALA A 120 4.51 19.57 -2.44
N ALA A 121 3.58 19.91 -1.54
CA ALA A 121 3.90 20.27 -0.17
C ALA A 121 4.47 19.09 0.66
N ALA A 122 4.24 17.86 0.23
CA ALA A 122 4.76 16.67 0.93
C ALA A 122 6.25 16.41 0.72
N GLU A 123 6.90 17.07 -0.24
CA GLU A 123 8.35 16.93 -0.50
C GLU A 123 9.20 17.39 0.69
N THR A 124 8.63 18.23 1.56
CA THR A 124 9.31 18.69 2.79
C THR A 124 9.29 17.67 3.93
N LEU A 125 8.52 16.61 3.78
CA LEU A 125 8.36 15.54 4.80
C LEU A 125 9.53 14.55 4.73
N SER A 126 9.83 13.95 5.88
CA SER A 126 10.79 12.84 5.93
C SER A 126 10.28 11.63 5.13
N ASP A 127 11.19 10.81 4.61
CA ASP A 127 10.88 9.59 3.85
C ASP A 127 9.91 8.68 4.62
N ARG A 128 10.13 8.53 5.93
CA ARG A 128 9.26 7.76 6.81
C ARG A 128 7.83 8.29 6.86
N THR A 129 7.67 9.61 6.89
CA THR A 129 6.35 10.25 6.90
C THR A 129 5.67 10.08 5.55
N GLN A 130 6.40 10.27 4.45
CA GLN A 130 5.90 10.05 3.10
C GLN A 130 5.46 8.58 2.89
N ALA A 131 6.24 7.61 3.38
CA ALA A 131 5.89 6.18 3.31
C ALA A 131 4.60 5.87 4.09
N ALA A 132 4.43 6.44 5.27
CA ALA A 132 3.22 6.26 6.05
C ALA A 132 1.99 6.91 5.40
N LEU A 133 2.13 8.11 4.82
CA LEU A 133 1.07 8.77 4.05
C LEU A 133 0.70 7.96 2.81
N TYR A 134 1.67 7.47 2.05
CA TYR A 134 1.44 6.58 0.93
C TYR A 134 0.60 5.36 1.33
N ALA A 135 0.93 4.72 2.46
CA ALA A 135 0.19 3.57 2.96
C ALA A 135 -1.26 3.92 3.36
N ILE A 136 -1.50 5.12 3.91
CA ILE A 136 -2.84 5.62 4.23
C ILE A 136 -3.64 5.85 2.96
N VAL A 137 -3.08 6.57 1.98
CA VAL A 137 -3.76 6.86 0.71
C VAL A 137 -4.11 5.58 -0.04
N ARG A 138 -3.17 4.64 -0.11
CA ARG A 138 -3.41 3.34 -0.72
C ARG A 138 -4.55 2.57 -0.06
N GLU A 139 -4.57 2.48 1.27
CA GLU A 139 -5.65 1.80 2.00
C GLU A 139 -7.00 2.49 1.80
N ALA A 140 -7.01 3.84 1.71
CA ALA A 140 -8.21 4.60 1.41
C ALA A 140 -8.74 4.29 0.01
N LEU A 141 -7.86 4.28 -1.02
CA LEU A 141 -8.20 3.94 -2.40
C LEU A 141 -8.72 2.50 -2.52
N GLU A 142 -8.03 1.52 -1.91
CA GLU A 142 -8.49 0.14 -1.88
C GLU A 142 -9.82 0.00 -1.15
N GLY A 143 -10.04 0.78 -0.10
CA GLY A 143 -11.31 0.89 0.60
C GLY A 143 -12.42 1.42 -0.30
N ALA A 144 -12.17 2.45 -1.10
CA ALA A 144 -13.10 3.01 -2.06
C ALA A 144 -13.46 1.96 -3.12
N ILE A 145 -12.48 1.31 -3.75
CA ILE A 145 -12.69 0.27 -4.76
C ILE A 145 -13.55 -0.88 -4.22
N ARG A 146 -13.30 -1.33 -2.99
CA ARG A 146 -14.10 -2.41 -2.36
C ARG A 146 -15.55 -2.03 -2.07
N ARG A 147 -15.88 -0.75 -1.95
CA ARG A 147 -17.28 -0.26 -1.74
C ARG A 147 -18.06 -0.15 -3.04
N GLY A 148 -17.37 0.01 -4.14
CA GLY A 148 -17.81 0.25 -5.50
C GLY A 148 -16.82 1.24 -6.10
N PRO A 149 -16.13 0.91 -7.22
CA PRO A 149 -15.06 1.75 -7.75
C PRO A 149 -15.51 3.21 -7.87
N PRO A 150 -14.73 4.18 -7.33
CA PRO A 150 -15.01 5.59 -7.54
C PRO A 150 -14.74 5.95 -9.01
N THR A 151 -15.36 7.01 -9.50
CA THR A 151 -14.98 7.60 -10.79
C THR A 151 -13.84 8.60 -10.61
N VAL A 152 -13.78 9.26 -9.44
CA VAL A 152 -12.72 10.20 -9.08
C VAL A 152 -12.20 9.87 -7.68
N PHE A 153 -10.87 9.87 -7.56
CA PHE A 153 -10.16 9.77 -6.30
C PHE A 153 -9.11 10.88 -6.24
N SER A 154 -9.19 11.76 -5.24
CA SER A 154 -8.27 12.89 -5.15
C SER A 154 -7.45 12.88 -3.86
N VAL A 155 -6.21 13.34 -3.97
CA VAL A 155 -5.29 13.55 -2.84
C VAL A 155 -4.69 14.93 -2.97
N CYS A 156 -4.88 15.76 -1.94
CA CYS A 156 -4.31 17.10 -1.88
C CYS A 156 -3.54 17.28 -0.56
N VAL A 157 -2.30 17.76 -0.66
CA VAL A 157 -1.44 18.08 0.49
C VAL A 157 -1.15 19.58 0.48
N ARG A 158 -1.56 20.27 1.53
CA ARG A 158 -1.42 21.73 1.67
C ARG A 158 -0.82 22.11 3.01
N PRO A 159 -0.08 23.21 3.10
CA PRO A 159 0.28 23.80 4.38
C PRO A 159 -0.97 24.20 5.15
N THR A 160 -0.95 24.04 6.48
CA THR A 160 -2.01 24.59 7.35
C THR A 160 -1.89 26.12 7.45
N GLU A 161 -3.01 26.82 7.72
CA GLU A 161 -3.04 28.29 7.87
C GLU A 161 -2.11 28.79 9.00
N ASP A 162 -1.90 27.97 10.03
CA ASP A 162 -1.10 28.30 11.22
C ASP A 162 0.43 28.10 11.04
N GLU A 163 0.93 28.18 9.82
CA GLU A 163 2.37 28.17 9.45
C GLU A 163 3.22 27.07 10.12
N GLY A 164 2.77 25.86 10.17
CA GLY A 164 3.66 24.84 10.77
C GLY A 164 3.26 23.41 10.57
N GLY A 165 2.09 23.14 10.05
CA GLY A 165 1.60 21.79 9.78
C GLY A 165 1.29 21.56 8.30
N LEU A 166 0.88 20.34 7.99
CA LEU A 166 0.33 19.98 6.69
C LEU A 166 -1.06 19.37 6.88
N GLU A 167 -1.97 19.77 6.01
CA GLU A 167 -3.27 19.12 5.86
C GLU A 167 -3.23 18.24 4.62
N ILE A 168 -3.66 16.99 4.79
CA ILE A 168 -3.81 16.03 3.72
C ILE A 168 -5.30 15.74 3.58
N GLU A 169 -5.88 16.09 2.44
CA GLU A 169 -7.25 15.77 2.10
C GLU A 169 -7.26 14.63 1.09
N ILE A 170 -8.02 13.57 1.41
CA ILE A 170 -8.23 12.39 0.56
C ILE A 170 -9.73 12.30 0.35
N SER A 171 -10.20 12.35 -0.91
CA SER A 171 -11.62 12.25 -1.21
C SER A 171 -11.90 11.25 -2.33
N ASP A 172 -13.07 10.64 -2.26
CA ASP A 172 -13.60 9.71 -3.27
C ASP A 172 -15.11 9.91 -3.43
N ASP A 173 -15.65 9.58 -4.61
CA ASP A 173 -17.08 9.57 -4.93
C ASP A 173 -17.70 8.16 -4.85
N ALA A 174 -17.00 7.21 -4.26
CA ALA A 174 -17.50 5.86 -4.01
C ALA A 174 -18.68 5.87 -2.99
N PRO A 175 -19.47 4.79 -2.89
CA PRO A 175 -20.44 4.64 -1.82
C PRO A 175 -19.83 4.86 -0.44
N VAL A 176 -20.55 5.58 0.42
CA VAL A 176 -20.06 6.04 1.73
C VAL A 176 -19.52 4.90 2.60
N GLU A 177 -18.34 5.08 3.19
CA GLU A 177 -17.76 4.10 4.11
C GLU A 177 -18.53 4.06 5.45
N ARG A 178 -19.22 2.97 5.67
CA ARG A 178 -20.00 2.71 6.89
C ARG A 178 -19.32 1.73 7.84
N ARG A 179 -18.25 1.05 7.42
CA ARG A 179 -17.54 0.06 8.22
C ARG A 179 -16.60 0.73 9.21
N ARG A 180 -16.91 0.64 10.50
CA ARG A 180 -16.07 1.21 11.56
C ARG A 180 -14.64 0.67 11.52
N ARG A 181 -14.47 -0.62 11.25
CA ARG A 181 -13.15 -1.30 11.25
C ARG A 181 -12.20 -0.73 10.19
N SER A 182 -12.68 -0.41 8.99
CA SER A 182 -11.84 0.17 7.93
C SER A 182 -11.31 1.54 8.34
N LEU A 183 -12.15 2.38 8.94
CA LEU A 183 -11.75 3.70 9.43
C LEU A 183 -10.86 3.63 10.69
N GLU A 184 -11.02 2.62 11.52
CA GLU A 184 -10.15 2.39 12.69
C GLU A 184 -8.71 2.10 12.28
N VAL A 185 -8.49 1.28 11.25
CA VAL A 185 -7.16 1.01 10.70
C VAL A 185 -6.49 2.30 10.20
N LEU A 186 -7.22 3.13 9.45
CA LEU A 186 -6.70 4.40 8.95
C LEU A 186 -6.41 5.39 10.09
N ARG A 187 -7.29 5.48 11.10
CA ARG A 187 -7.06 6.31 12.28
C ARG A 187 -5.84 5.89 13.08
N GLU A 188 -5.62 4.58 13.23
CA GLU A 188 -4.45 4.07 13.95
C GLU A 188 -3.17 4.43 13.20
N ARG A 189 -3.14 4.30 11.88
CA ARG A 189 -2.01 4.74 11.04
C ARG A 189 -1.79 6.25 11.14
N ALA A 190 -2.85 7.06 11.12
CA ALA A 190 -2.74 8.51 11.31
C ALA A 190 -2.14 8.87 12.67
N ARG A 191 -2.55 8.17 13.75
CA ARG A 191 -2.01 8.37 15.10
C ARG A 191 -0.51 8.07 15.19
N THR A 192 0.00 7.06 14.47
CA THR A 192 1.44 6.76 14.46
C THR A 192 2.27 7.88 13.82
N LEU A 193 1.63 8.74 13.01
CA LEU A 193 2.20 9.97 12.46
C LEU A 193 2.00 11.19 13.37
N GLY A 194 1.33 11.04 14.50
CA GLY A 194 0.89 12.18 15.32
C GLY A 194 -0.20 13.01 14.66
N ALA A 195 -0.84 12.51 13.59
CA ALA A 195 -1.86 13.22 12.84
C ALA A 195 -3.25 13.06 13.48
N ALA A 196 -4.03 14.15 13.52
CA ALA A 196 -5.47 14.10 13.77
C ALA A 196 -6.19 13.76 12.46
N MET A 197 -7.14 12.80 12.51
CA MET A 197 -7.92 12.39 11.35
C MET A 197 -9.40 12.68 11.55
N HIS A 198 -9.96 13.46 10.64
CA HIS A 198 -11.40 13.73 10.50
C HIS A 198 -11.95 13.02 9.27
N VAL A 199 -13.21 12.58 9.35
CA VAL A 199 -13.89 11.91 8.24
C VAL A 199 -15.25 12.54 8.06
N ASP A 200 -15.42 13.21 6.94
CA ASP A 200 -16.70 13.76 6.49
C ASP A 200 -17.35 12.79 5.49
N ARG A 201 -18.67 12.63 5.67
CA ARG A 201 -19.48 11.73 4.84
C ARG A 201 -20.58 12.58 4.23
N ALA A 202 -20.52 12.73 2.92
CA ALA A 202 -21.63 13.29 2.16
C ALA A 202 -22.67 12.20 1.83
N ASP A 203 -23.72 12.55 1.11
CA ASP A 203 -24.70 11.57 0.62
C ASP A 203 -24.02 10.57 -0.36
N VAL A 204 -23.01 11.03 -1.09
CA VAL A 204 -22.14 10.24 -1.95
C VAL A 204 -20.70 10.66 -1.66
N GLY A 205 -19.81 9.66 -1.52
CA GLY A 205 -18.39 9.89 -1.31
C GLY A 205 -17.96 9.98 0.15
N THR A 206 -16.64 9.97 0.32
CA THR A 206 -15.98 10.07 1.63
C THR A 206 -14.81 11.03 1.51
N THR A 207 -14.74 12.01 2.40
CA THR A 207 -13.59 12.90 2.53
C THR A 207 -12.90 12.64 3.86
N MET A 208 -11.60 12.38 3.80
CA MET A 208 -10.75 12.19 4.97
C MET A 208 -9.72 13.32 5.03
N ARG A 209 -9.67 14.03 6.16
CA ARG A 209 -8.68 15.08 6.42
C ARG A 209 -7.74 14.63 7.53
N LEU A 210 -6.45 14.66 7.24
CA LEU A 210 -5.40 14.41 8.20
C LEU A 210 -4.65 15.72 8.42
N VAL A 211 -4.48 16.10 9.68
CA VAL A 211 -3.68 17.27 10.05
C VAL A 211 -2.44 16.76 10.76
N LEU A 212 -1.30 16.97 10.11
CA LEU A 212 0.03 16.69 10.65
C LEU A 212 0.53 17.93 11.39
N PRO A 213 0.94 17.81 12.67
CA PRO A 213 1.58 18.92 13.36
C PRO A 213 2.91 19.26 12.69
N THR A 214 3.42 20.44 12.97
CA THR A 214 4.73 20.90 12.48
C THR A 214 5.81 19.88 12.79
N TYR A 215 6.45 19.38 11.74
CA TYR A 215 7.70 18.63 11.88
C TYR A 215 8.86 19.58 11.68
N PRO A 216 9.89 19.55 12.55
CA PRO A 216 11.11 20.26 12.26
C PRO A 216 11.63 19.74 10.92
N ARG A 217 11.91 20.67 9.99
CA ARG A 217 12.55 20.37 8.71
C ARG A 217 13.85 19.65 9.05
N GLY A 218 14.04 18.45 8.55
CA GLY A 218 15.31 17.76 8.64
C GLY A 218 16.36 18.61 7.93
N GLU A 219 17.42 18.98 8.67
CA GLU A 219 18.64 19.58 8.13
C GLU A 219 19.39 18.55 7.27
#